data_6817a6420e93a98355678a48b887e1e5
#
_entry.id   6817a6420e93a98355678a48b887e1e5
#
_cell.length_a   1.000
_cell.length_b   1.000
_cell.length_c   1.000
_cell.angle_alpha   90.00
_cell.angle_beta   90.00
_cell.angle_gamma   90.00
#
_symmetry.space_group_name_H-M   'P 1'
#
loop_
_entity.id
_entity.type
_entity.pdbx_description
1 polymer ?
#
loop_
_entity_poly.entity_id
_entity_poly.type
_entity_poly.pdbx_seq_one_letter_code
_entity_poly.pdbx_strand_id
1 'polypeptide(L)'
;MTPVNVVTIAKPEPKRDSYGRYQITAPPKILQSGKPSKAKVKPRSYTRATTVAKTLEDTYKLNRWSQRMVAYGMGLREDLRDLAMGHNPDDSLQVFENIVDEASTAAETARAANKGTALHRFFEMADQGEALSTFPRHVQPHIKKYKQGMATKPFEIVHEHTEQVIALDDYKVAGTVDRFLQLTEPIQVCLQTGKVINLSQGDRIVGDIKTGRTLEWGWLSMTVQAAIYANHSATWNVDHGHPQGGTRGERVSSLRRDVALLIHVPAVEEDPQLELYWLDLEAGWDAFLTAM
;
A
#
# COMPACT_ATOMS: atom_id res chain seq x y z
N MET A 1 -26.91 -22.82 -11.49
CA MET A 1 -25.49 -22.38 -11.52
C MET A 1 -24.97 -22.44 -10.09
N THR A 2 -24.15 -23.40 -9.78
CA THR A 2 -23.51 -23.54 -8.47
C THR A 2 -22.54 -22.36 -8.27
N PRO A 3 -22.55 -21.67 -7.13
CA PRO A 3 -21.59 -20.61 -6.89
C PRO A 3 -20.20 -21.24 -6.88
N VAL A 4 -19.31 -20.75 -7.74
CA VAL A 4 -17.88 -21.11 -7.70
C VAL A 4 -17.36 -20.54 -6.40
N ASN A 5 -17.06 -21.40 -5.43
CA ASN A 5 -16.33 -21.04 -4.24
C ASN A 5 -14.92 -20.62 -4.66
N VAL A 6 -14.72 -19.34 -4.85
CA VAL A 6 -13.38 -18.78 -4.99
C VAL A 6 -12.69 -18.92 -3.63
N VAL A 7 -11.94 -20.00 -3.46
CA VAL A 7 -11.04 -20.16 -2.32
C VAL A 7 -9.93 -19.12 -2.49
N THR A 8 -10.18 -17.96 -1.97
CA THR A 8 -9.18 -16.90 -1.95
C THR A 8 -8.21 -17.24 -0.84
N ILE A 9 -7.04 -17.76 -1.17
CA ILE A 9 -5.91 -17.88 -0.25
C ILE A 9 -5.36 -16.45 -0.06
N ALA A 10 -6.08 -15.65 0.72
CA ALA A 10 -5.54 -14.36 1.13
C ALA A 10 -4.34 -14.62 2.01
N LYS A 11 -3.20 -14.00 1.71
CA LYS A 11 -2.09 -13.99 2.66
C LYS A 11 -2.61 -13.43 3.99
N PRO A 12 -2.22 -14.04 5.13
CA PRO A 12 -2.68 -13.58 6.42
C PRO A 12 -2.23 -12.14 6.66
N GLU A 13 -3.15 -11.28 7.09
CA GLU A 13 -2.80 -9.92 7.46
C GLU A 13 -2.00 -9.87 8.77
N PRO A 14 -1.03 -8.94 8.88
CA PRO A 14 -0.25 -8.75 10.09
C PRO A 14 -1.13 -8.25 11.24
N LYS A 15 -0.83 -8.68 12.48
CA LYS A 15 -1.47 -8.14 13.67
C LYS A 15 -1.27 -6.63 13.75
N ARG A 16 -2.33 -5.91 14.14
CA ARG A 16 -2.31 -4.46 14.33
C ARG A 16 -2.82 -4.09 15.72
N ASP A 17 -2.38 -2.94 16.24
CA ASP A 17 -2.96 -2.34 17.44
C ASP A 17 -4.22 -1.53 17.12
N SER A 18 -4.83 -0.92 18.15
CA SER A 18 -6.03 -0.07 18.03
C SER A 18 -5.83 1.17 17.14
N TYR A 19 -4.59 1.57 16.90
CA TYR A 19 -4.24 2.67 16.00
C TYR A 19 -3.87 2.19 14.58
N GLY A 20 -4.07 0.91 14.27
CA GLY A 20 -3.75 0.30 12.98
C GLY A 20 -2.25 0.11 12.71
N ARG A 21 -1.37 0.28 13.73
CA ARG A 21 0.07 0.08 13.59
C ARG A 21 0.42 -1.40 13.60
N TYR A 22 1.45 -1.77 12.84
CA TYR A 22 1.90 -3.15 12.76
C TYR A 22 2.50 -3.63 14.09
N GLN A 23 2.14 -4.84 14.54
CA GLN A 23 2.74 -5.50 15.69
C GLN A 23 3.83 -6.46 15.21
N ILE A 24 5.09 -6.01 15.25
CA ILE A 24 6.25 -6.74 14.73
C ILE A 24 7.27 -6.96 15.86
N THR A 25 7.86 -8.14 15.90
CA THR A 25 8.93 -8.43 16.84
C THR A 25 10.22 -7.75 16.37
N ALA A 26 10.76 -6.88 17.20
CA ALA A 26 12.04 -6.21 16.96
C ALA A 26 13.20 -7.22 16.88
N PRO A 27 14.33 -6.88 16.25
CA PRO A 27 15.50 -7.73 16.28
C PRO A 27 15.97 -7.97 17.74
N PRO A 28 16.56 -9.14 18.05
CA PRO A 28 17.10 -9.41 19.35
C PRO A 28 18.24 -8.44 19.66
N LYS A 29 18.37 -8.02 20.91
CA LYS A 29 19.50 -7.20 21.34
C LYS A 29 20.81 -7.98 21.15
N ILE A 30 21.82 -7.33 20.62
CA ILE A 30 23.18 -7.89 20.59
C ILE A 30 23.81 -7.68 21.94
N LEU A 31 24.32 -8.75 22.56
CA LEU A 31 25.01 -8.76 23.82
C LEU A 31 26.45 -8.22 23.65
N GLN A 32 27.09 -7.85 24.74
CA GLN A 32 28.54 -7.46 24.72
C GLN A 32 29.45 -8.53 24.11
N SER A 33 29.03 -9.79 24.16
CA SER A 33 29.72 -10.92 23.51
C SER A 33 29.57 -10.98 21.99
N GLY A 34 28.88 -10.01 21.37
CA GLY A 34 28.55 -10.01 19.94
C GLY A 34 27.44 -10.99 19.54
N LYS A 35 26.89 -11.76 20.48
CA LYS A 35 25.83 -12.76 20.19
C LYS A 35 24.43 -12.17 20.42
N PRO A 36 23.42 -12.60 19.64
CA PRO A 36 22.04 -12.18 19.89
C PRO A 36 21.54 -12.73 21.23
N SER A 37 20.81 -11.89 21.96
CA SER A 37 20.16 -12.28 23.22
C SER A 37 19.11 -13.36 22.95
N LYS A 38 19.09 -14.40 23.79
CA LYS A 38 18.07 -15.44 23.79
C LYS A 38 16.76 -15.01 24.50
N ALA A 39 16.72 -13.81 25.08
CA ALA A 39 15.52 -13.31 25.74
C ALA A 39 14.37 -13.16 24.73
N LYS A 40 13.16 -13.59 25.12
CA LYS A 40 11.96 -13.47 24.31
C LYS A 40 11.63 -11.99 24.05
N VAL A 41 11.72 -11.55 22.81
CA VAL A 41 11.39 -10.18 22.42
C VAL A 41 9.87 -10.09 22.21
N LYS A 42 9.22 -9.13 22.87
CA LYS A 42 7.79 -8.86 22.65
C LYS A 42 7.58 -8.07 21.37
N PRO A 43 6.47 -8.28 20.64
CA PRO A 43 6.09 -7.41 19.53
C PRO A 43 6.01 -5.95 19.97
N ARG A 44 6.38 -5.05 19.07
CA ARG A 44 6.29 -3.58 19.24
C ARG A 44 5.46 -3.00 18.13
N SER A 45 4.87 -1.84 18.38
CA SER A 45 4.13 -1.08 17.39
C SER A 45 5.08 -0.38 16.42
N TYR A 46 4.86 -0.63 15.12
CA TYR A 46 5.53 0.04 14.02
C TYR A 46 4.52 0.90 13.28
N THR A 47 4.81 2.18 13.10
CA THR A 47 3.96 3.11 12.37
C THR A 47 3.83 2.67 10.92
N ARG A 48 2.68 2.87 10.30
CA ARG A 48 2.48 2.52 8.89
C ARG A 48 3.30 3.43 7.99
N ALA A 49 4.02 2.86 7.02
CA ALA A 49 4.76 3.61 6.00
C ALA A 49 3.86 4.64 5.29
N THR A 50 2.63 4.24 4.95
CA THR A 50 1.63 5.15 4.35
C THR A 50 1.22 6.30 5.27
N THR A 51 1.20 6.10 6.59
CA THR A 51 0.91 7.18 7.55
C THR A 51 2.04 8.20 7.56
N VAL A 52 3.29 7.73 7.63
CA VAL A 52 4.46 8.63 7.57
C VAL A 52 4.52 9.38 6.24
N ALA A 53 4.35 8.67 5.13
CA ALA A 53 4.38 9.27 3.80
C ALA A 53 3.35 10.39 3.64
N LYS A 54 2.16 10.21 4.20
CA LYS A 54 1.06 11.21 4.12
C LYS A 54 1.25 12.44 5.00
N THR A 55 2.17 12.45 5.96
CA THR A 55 2.43 13.65 6.78
C THR A 55 2.97 14.83 5.97
N LEU A 56 3.53 14.57 4.79
CA LEU A 56 4.07 15.56 3.86
C LEU A 56 3.10 15.95 2.74
N GLU A 57 1.89 15.38 2.70
CA GLU A 57 0.90 15.69 1.66
C GLU A 57 0.14 16.99 1.98
N ASP A 58 -0.10 17.80 0.94
CA ASP A 58 -1.15 18.81 1.00
C ASP A 58 -2.53 18.13 0.95
N THR A 59 -3.15 18.02 2.11
CA THR A 59 -4.47 17.40 2.26
C THR A 59 -5.64 18.36 2.02
N TYR A 60 -5.39 19.64 1.69
CA TYR A 60 -6.44 20.64 1.56
C TYR A 60 -7.55 20.23 0.60
N LYS A 61 -7.21 19.78 -0.62
CA LYS A 61 -8.19 19.37 -1.62
C LYS A 61 -8.95 18.11 -1.21
N LEU A 62 -8.28 17.15 -0.57
CA LEU A 62 -8.90 15.94 -0.03
C LEU A 62 -9.90 16.28 1.08
N ASN A 63 -9.51 17.14 2.01
CA ASN A 63 -10.38 17.60 3.09
C ASN A 63 -11.60 18.35 2.52
N ARG A 64 -11.41 19.23 1.54
CA ARG A 64 -12.52 19.93 0.86
C ARG A 64 -13.44 18.98 0.10
N TRP A 65 -12.90 17.93 -0.51
CA TRP A 65 -13.68 16.89 -1.14
C TRP A 65 -14.50 16.13 -0.10
N SER A 66 -13.88 15.68 1.00
CA SER A 66 -14.55 14.97 2.09
C SER A 66 -15.72 15.79 2.68
N GLN A 67 -15.49 17.07 2.94
CA GLN A 67 -16.55 17.99 3.42
C GLN A 67 -17.74 18.07 2.45
N ARG A 68 -17.47 18.16 1.12
CA ARG A 68 -18.53 18.15 0.11
C ARG A 68 -19.32 16.85 0.09
N MET A 69 -18.62 15.71 0.27
CA MET A 69 -19.28 14.40 0.28
C MET A 69 -20.15 14.24 1.53
N VAL A 70 -19.69 14.69 2.70
CA VAL A 70 -20.53 14.71 3.91
C VAL A 70 -21.75 15.58 3.71
N ALA A 71 -21.59 16.80 3.18
CA ALA A 71 -22.73 17.69 2.88
C ALA A 71 -23.72 17.06 1.87
N TYR A 72 -23.21 16.36 0.85
CA TYR A 72 -24.03 15.64 -0.12
C TYR A 72 -24.78 14.48 0.55
N GLY A 73 -24.10 13.67 1.36
CA GLY A 73 -24.72 12.55 2.09
C GLY A 73 -25.81 13.00 3.08
N MET A 74 -25.57 14.11 3.79
CA MET A 74 -26.61 14.75 4.62
C MET A 74 -27.81 15.24 3.78
N GLY A 75 -27.55 15.70 2.55
CA GLY A 75 -28.62 16.05 1.62
C GLY A 75 -29.52 14.87 1.23
N LEU A 76 -28.96 13.65 1.20
CA LEU A 76 -29.67 12.41 0.91
C LEU A 76 -30.41 11.82 2.11
N ARG A 77 -30.07 12.22 3.35
CA ARG A 77 -30.52 11.65 4.63
C ARG A 77 -31.13 12.73 5.51
N GLU A 78 -32.47 12.82 5.48
CA GLU A 78 -33.23 13.81 6.27
C GLU A 78 -33.10 13.56 7.78
N ASP A 79 -33.07 12.29 8.18
CA ASP A 79 -32.87 11.88 9.57
C ASP A 79 -31.53 12.36 10.16
N LEU A 80 -30.46 12.38 9.37
CA LEU A 80 -29.16 12.90 9.83
C LEU A 80 -29.18 14.42 10.00
N ARG A 81 -29.93 15.14 9.15
CA ARG A 81 -30.11 16.59 9.30
C ARG A 81 -30.87 16.93 10.58
N ASP A 82 -31.95 16.21 10.84
CA ASP A 82 -32.78 16.41 12.04
C ASP A 82 -31.97 16.09 13.32
N LEU A 83 -31.18 15.00 13.27
CA LEU A 83 -30.30 14.63 14.37
C LEU A 83 -29.24 15.73 14.63
N ALA A 84 -28.64 16.28 13.58
CA ALA A 84 -27.66 17.35 13.68
C ALA A 84 -28.26 18.64 14.27
N MET A 85 -29.48 18.98 13.86
CA MET A 85 -30.18 20.17 14.38
C MET A 85 -30.58 20.04 15.85
N GLY A 86 -30.74 18.80 16.33
CA GLY A 86 -31.11 18.51 17.73
C GLY A 86 -29.93 18.51 18.71
N HIS A 87 -28.70 18.66 18.26
CA HIS A 87 -27.49 18.53 19.06
C HIS A 87 -26.52 19.69 18.89
N ASN A 88 -25.76 19.99 19.96
CA ASN A 88 -24.66 20.94 19.87
C ASN A 88 -23.36 20.19 19.47
N PRO A 89 -22.65 20.62 18.42
CA PRO A 89 -21.43 19.95 17.97
C PRO A 89 -20.31 19.92 19.01
N ASP A 90 -20.22 20.90 19.89
CA ASP A 90 -19.18 20.97 20.91
C ASP A 90 -19.44 20.02 22.11
N ASP A 91 -20.72 19.72 22.41
CA ASP A 91 -21.11 18.88 23.54
C ASP A 91 -21.47 17.44 23.16
N SER A 92 -21.68 17.17 21.85
CA SER A 92 -22.20 15.90 21.34
C SER A 92 -21.27 15.27 20.29
N LEU A 93 -19.97 15.26 20.56
CA LEU A 93 -18.92 14.83 19.62
C LEU A 93 -19.23 13.47 18.99
N GLN A 94 -19.57 12.45 19.78
CA GLN A 94 -19.86 11.10 19.27
C GLN A 94 -21.07 11.07 18.32
N VAL A 95 -22.07 11.90 18.56
CA VAL A 95 -23.25 12.00 17.68
C VAL A 95 -22.83 12.57 16.33
N PHE A 96 -22.00 13.61 16.31
CA PHE A 96 -21.51 14.20 15.07
C PHE A 96 -20.52 13.32 14.33
N GLU A 97 -19.68 12.54 15.02
CA GLU A 97 -18.84 11.53 14.37
C GLU A 97 -19.70 10.48 13.65
N ASN A 98 -20.74 9.97 14.31
CA ASN A 98 -21.68 9.02 13.69
C ASN A 98 -22.43 9.64 12.49
N ILE A 99 -22.86 10.91 12.58
CA ILE A 99 -23.49 11.63 11.47
C ILE A 99 -22.53 11.72 10.27
N VAL A 100 -21.27 12.06 10.51
CA VAL A 100 -20.24 12.15 9.45
C VAL A 100 -20.01 10.81 8.78
N ASP A 101 -19.92 9.72 9.56
CA ASP A 101 -19.71 8.37 9.03
C ASP A 101 -20.91 7.89 8.21
N GLU A 102 -22.14 8.09 8.70
CA GLU A 102 -23.35 7.71 7.98
C GLU A 102 -23.60 8.55 6.71
N ALA A 103 -23.35 9.86 6.78
CA ALA A 103 -23.42 10.74 5.62
C ALA A 103 -22.36 10.36 4.56
N SER A 104 -21.14 10.06 5.00
CA SER A 104 -20.07 9.56 4.12
C SER A 104 -20.45 8.24 3.46
N THR A 105 -21.10 7.34 4.19
CA THR A 105 -21.61 6.07 3.68
C THR A 105 -22.73 6.29 2.66
N ALA A 106 -23.69 7.17 2.94
CA ALA A 106 -24.77 7.52 2.03
C ALA A 106 -24.25 8.16 0.72
N ALA A 107 -23.15 8.91 0.81
CA ALA A 107 -22.46 9.51 -0.34
C ALA A 107 -21.54 8.50 -1.08
N GLU A 108 -21.47 7.25 -0.65
CA GLU A 108 -20.58 6.21 -1.22
C GLU A 108 -19.09 6.62 -1.28
N THR A 109 -18.61 7.41 -0.33
CA THR A 109 -17.23 7.93 -0.32
C THR A 109 -16.16 6.84 -0.36
N ALA A 110 -16.43 5.69 0.27
CA ALA A 110 -15.53 4.54 0.28
C ALA A 110 -15.54 3.72 -1.02
N ARG A 111 -16.48 3.96 -1.95
CA ARG A 111 -16.65 3.13 -3.15
C ARG A 111 -15.41 3.06 -4.03
N ALA A 112 -14.75 4.20 -4.25
CA ALA A 112 -13.52 4.25 -5.06
C ALA A 112 -12.36 3.53 -4.37
N ALA A 113 -12.19 3.73 -3.04
CA ALA A 113 -11.16 3.05 -2.26
C ALA A 113 -11.39 1.54 -2.21
N ASN A 114 -12.63 1.09 -2.00
CA ASN A 114 -13.00 -0.32 -2.00
C ASN A 114 -12.75 -0.97 -3.37
N LYS A 115 -13.08 -0.28 -4.46
CA LYS A 115 -12.79 -0.75 -5.82
C LYS A 115 -11.28 -0.87 -6.05
N GLY A 116 -10.48 0.10 -5.61
CA GLY A 116 -9.03 0.07 -5.68
C GLY A 116 -8.45 -1.13 -4.94
N THR A 117 -8.85 -1.33 -3.69
CA THR A 117 -8.40 -2.47 -2.87
C THR A 117 -8.77 -3.81 -3.51
N ALA A 118 -9.98 -3.93 -4.07
CA ALA A 118 -10.39 -5.15 -4.77
C ALA A 118 -9.52 -5.41 -6.01
N LEU A 119 -9.16 -4.36 -6.77
CA LEU A 119 -8.28 -4.50 -7.94
C LEU A 119 -6.87 -4.95 -7.57
N HIS A 120 -6.27 -4.41 -6.50
CA HIS A 120 -4.97 -4.89 -6.00
C HIS A 120 -4.99 -6.41 -5.76
N ARG A 121 -6.05 -6.90 -5.11
CA ARG A 121 -6.22 -8.33 -4.87
C ARG A 121 -6.38 -9.14 -6.15
N PHE A 122 -7.11 -8.63 -7.13
CA PHE A 122 -7.25 -9.28 -8.42
C PHE A 122 -5.93 -9.28 -9.20
N PHE A 123 -5.12 -8.24 -9.12
CA PHE A 123 -3.77 -8.26 -9.70
C PHE A 123 -2.88 -9.31 -9.02
N GLU A 124 -2.96 -9.46 -7.70
CA GLU A 124 -2.23 -10.52 -6.98
C GLU A 124 -2.63 -11.92 -7.49
N MET A 125 -3.93 -12.19 -7.60
CA MET A 125 -4.42 -13.46 -8.14
C MET A 125 -3.95 -13.68 -9.60
N ALA A 126 -3.94 -12.64 -10.40
CA ALA A 126 -3.46 -12.69 -11.78
C ALA A 126 -1.96 -13.00 -11.87
N ASP A 127 -1.15 -12.48 -10.94
CA ASP A 127 0.28 -12.77 -10.81
C ASP A 127 0.52 -14.22 -10.38
N GLN A 128 -0.38 -14.80 -9.59
CA GLN A 128 -0.36 -16.22 -9.21
C GLN A 128 -0.81 -17.17 -10.31
N GLY A 129 -1.14 -16.63 -11.50
CA GLY A 129 -1.46 -17.43 -12.68
C GLY A 129 -2.94 -17.71 -12.89
N GLU A 130 -3.84 -17.09 -12.08
CA GLU A 130 -5.27 -17.28 -12.25
C GLU A 130 -5.74 -16.91 -13.67
N ALA A 131 -6.64 -17.73 -14.21
CA ALA A 131 -7.17 -17.56 -15.56
C ALA A 131 -8.07 -16.31 -15.63
N LEU A 132 -8.03 -15.59 -16.77
CA LEU A 132 -8.81 -14.36 -16.95
C LEU A 132 -10.32 -14.59 -16.73
N SER A 133 -10.83 -15.78 -17.06
CA SER A 133 -12.25 -16.14 -16.91
C SER A 133 -12.72 -16.25 -15.45
N THR A 134 -11.82 -16.37 -14.48
CA THR A 134 -12.17 -16.44 -13.04
C THR A 134 -12.54 -15.07 -12.47
N PHE A 135 -12.11 -13.99 -13.12
CA PHE A 135 -12.38 -12.63 -12.67
C PHE A 135 -13.76 -12.12 -13.11
N PRO A 136 -14.40 -11.24 -12.31
CA PRO A 136 -15.66 -10.58 -12.72
C PRO A 136 -15.49 -9.85 -14.06
N ARG A 137 -16.49 -9.91 -14.93
CA ARG A 137 -16.43 -9.36 -16.29
C ARG A 137 -15.96 -7.90 -16.35
N HIS A 138 -16.42 -7.05 -15.41
CA HIS A 138 -16.07 -5.64 -15.36
C HIS A 138 -14.62 -5.38 -14.91
N VAL A 139 -13.94 -6.40 -14.35
CA VAL A 139 -12.54 -6.33 -13.91
C VAL A 139 -11.58 -6.88 -14.97
N GLN A 140 -12.06 -7.78 -15.84
CA GLN A 140 -11.21 -8.45 -16.84
C GLN A 140 -10.40 -7.48 -17.73
N PRO A 141 -10.93 -6.32 -18.18
CA PRO A 141 -10.12 -5.36 -18.93
C PRO A 141 -8.87 -4.89 -18.17
N HIS A 142 -9.01 -4.58 -16.86
CA HIS A 142 -7.91 -4.15 -15.99
C HIS A 142 -6.85 -5.27 -15.86
N ILE A 143 -7.28 -6.51 -15.61
CA ILE A 143 -6.37 -7.67 -15.50
C ILE A 143 -5.65 -7.91 -16.82
N LYS A 144 -6.36 -7.86 -17.94
CA LYS A 144 -5.78 -8.04 -19.27
C LYS A 144 -4.70 -7.00 -19.56
N LYS A 145 -4.99 -5.72 -19.33
CA LYS A 145 -4.02 -4.62 -19.54
C LYS A 145 -2.80 -4.76 -18.64
N TYR A 146 -3.03 -5.04 -17.36
CA TYR A 146 -1.95 -5.27 -16.41
C TYR A 146 -1.03 -6.41 -16.87
N LYS A 147 -1.56 -7.61 -17.12
CA LYS A 147 -0.77 -8.77 -17.56
C LYS A 147 -0.03 -8.51 -18.87
N GLN A 148 -0.71 -7.97 -19.87
CA GLN A 148 -0.12 -7.68 -21.17
C GLN A 148 0.99 -6.62 -21.06
N GLY A 149 0.75 -5.56 -20.31
CA GLY A 149 1.72 -4.50 -20.13
C GLY A 149 2.95 -4.94 -19.33
N MET A 150 2.77 -5.73 -18.28
CA MET A 150 3.88 -6.27 -17.49
C MET A 150 4.70 -7.29 -18.28
N ALA A 151 4.06 -8.17 -19.05
CA ALA A 151 4.75 -9.20 -19.86
C ALA A 151 5.68 -8.65 -20.96
N THR A 152 5.52 -7.37 -21.34
CA THR A 152 6.38 -6.70 -22.34
C THR A 152 7.59 -6.00 -21.74
N LYS A 153 7.78 -6.07 -20.42
CA LYS A 153 8.81 -5.34 -19.70
C LYS A 153 9.95 -6.24 -19.26
N PRO A 154 11.16 -5.71 -19.14
CA PRO A 154 12.37 -6.48 -18.79
C PRO A 154 12.46 -6.77 -17.28
N PHE A 155 11.36 -7.17 -16.67
CA PHE A 155 11.34 -7.58 -15.27
C PHE A 155 10.26 -8.63 -15.01
N GLU A 156 10.49 -9.44 -14.00
CA GLU A 156 9.58 -10.46 -13.50
C GLU A 156 9.21 -10.18 -12.03
N ILE A 157 8.06 -10.70 -11.62
CA ILE A 157 7.59 -10.58 -10.24
C ILE A 157 8.30 -11.61 -9.37
N VAL A 158 8.85 -11.16 -8.25
CA VAL A 158 9.42 -12.05 -7.22
C VAL A 158 8.27 -12.58 -6.36
N HIS A 159 7.67 -13.69 -6.79
CA HIS A 159 6.41 -14.22 -6.25
C HIS A 159 6.45 -14.52 -4.73
N GLU A 160 7.59 -15.00 -4.21
CA GLU A 160 7.77 -15.27 -2.79
C GLU A 160 7.63 -14.02 -1.90
N HIS A 161 7.79 -12.83 -2.48
CA HIS A 161 7.74 -11.55 -1.81
C HIS A 161 6.56 -10.66 -2.25
N THR A 162 5.53 -11.20 -2.88
CA THR A 162 4.29 -10.47 -3.19
C THR A 162 3.53 -10.14 -1.91
N GLU A 163 2.99 -8.92 -1.78
CA GLU A 163 2.31 -8.44 -0.56
C GLU A 163 3.17 -8.69 0.70
N GLN A 164 4.46 -8.41 0.57
CA GLN A 164 5.41 -8.68 1.63
C GLN A 164 5.39 -7.59 2.70
N VAL A 165 5.16 -7.98 3.94
CA VAL A 165 5.32 -7.07 5.07
C VAL A 165 6.82 -6.84 5.32
N ILE A 166 7.19 -5.57 5.46
CA ILE A 166 8.56 -5.13 5.75
C ILE A 166 8.62 -4.31 7.04
N ALA A 167 9.79 -4.27 7.64
CA ALA A 167 10.09 -3.44 8.80
C ALA A 167 11.35 -2.60 8.56
N LEU A 168 11.27 -1.33 8.90
CA LEU A 168 12.37 -0.39 8.99
C LEU A 168 12.60 -0.09 10.49
N ASP A 169 13.52 -0.84 11.10
CA ASP A 169 13.64 -0.96 12.55
C ASP A 169 14.07 0.32 13.25
N ASP A 170 15.03 1.03 12.69
CA ASP A 170 15.60 2.24 13.29
C ASP A 170 14.53 3.32 13.51
N TYR A 171 13.54 3.36 12.63
CA TYR A 171 12.44 4.33 12.67
C TYR A 171 11.13 3.74 13.19
N LYS A 172 11.09 2.42 13.46
CA LYS A 172 9.85 1.70 13.83
C LYS A 172 8.72 1.95 12.84
N VAL A 173 9.04 1.88 11.57
CA VAL A 173 8.08 2.00 10.46
C VAL A 173 7.95 0.64 9.79
N ALA A 174 6.74 0.29 9.38
CA ALA A 174 6.45 -0.94 8.65
C ALA A 174 5.38 -0.70 7.59
N GLY A 175 5.35 -1.58 6.60
CA GLY A 175 4.35 -1.53 5.54
C GLY A 175 4.27 -2.84 4.79
N THR A 176 3.32 -2.94 3.89
CA THR A 176 3.18 -4.06 2.96
C THR A 176 3.57 -3.57 1.57
N VAL A 177 4.54 -4.22 0.97
CA VAL A 177 5.03 -3.94 -0.39
C VAL A 177 4.21 -4.78 -1.36
N ASP A 178 3.61 -4.15 -2.35
CA ASP A 178 2.77 -4.85 -3.32
C ASP A 178 3.60 -5.88 -4.09
N ARG A 179 4.73 -5.46 -4.67
CA ARG A 179 5.62 -6.30 -5.48
C ARG A 179 7.09 -5.96 -5.26
N PHE A 180 7.93 -6.98 -5.37
CA PHE A 180 9.32 -6.81 -5.76
C PHE A 180 9.48 -7.32 -7.18
N LEU A 181 10.15 -6.55 -8.02
CA LEU A 181 10.39 -6.85 -9.42
C LEU A 181 11.88 -7.11 -9.61
N GLN A 182 12.24 -8.18 -10.32
CA GLN A 182 13.62 -8.52 -10.65
C GLN A 182 13.88 -8.26 -12.12
N LEU A 183 14.95 -7.53 -12.44
CA LEU A 183 15.34 -7.26 -13.83
C LEU A 183 15.82 -8.55 -14.51
N THR A 184 15.25 -8.84 -15.69
CA THR A 184 15.63 -9.97 -16.52
C THR A 184 16.74 -9.63 -17.51
N GLU A 185 16.96 -8.34 -17.79
CA GLU A 185 18.04 -7.81 -18.62
C GLU A 185 18.46 -6.43 -18.12
N PRO A 186 19.67 -5.94 -18.46
CA PRO A 186 20.10 -4.61 -18.08
C PRO A 186 19.32 -3.55 -18.85
N ILE A 187 18.92 -2.48 -18.14
CA ILE A 187 18.23 -1.34 -18.73
C ILE A 187 18.80 -0.02 -18.22
N GLN A 188 18.60 1.02 -18.99
CA GLN A 188 18.84 2.39 -18.59
C GLN A 188 17.49 3.11 -18.45
N VAL A 189 17.28 3.78 -17.31
CA VAL A 189 16.07 4.53 -17.04
C VAL A 189 16.42 6.02 -16.81
N CYS A 190 15.58 6.91 -17.35
CA CYS A 190 15.68 8.33 -17.09
C CYS A 190 14.54 8.74 -16.16
N LEU A 191 14.87 9.25 -14.98
CA LEU A 191 13.90 9.76 -14.02
C LEU A 191 13.33 11.11 -14.49
N GLN A 192 12.18 11.50 -13.95
CA GLN A 192 11.58 12.81 -14.23
C GLN A 192 12.51 13.99 -13.85
N THR A 193 13.43 13.78 -12.92
CA THR A 193 14.48 14.72 -12.54
C THR A 193 15.59 14.89 -13.60
N GLY A 194 15.58 14.07 -14.65
CA GLY A 194 16.65 13.98 -15.65
C GLY A 194 17.82 13.09 -15.23
N LYS A 195 17.80 12.54 -14.00
CA LYS A 195 18.81 11.60 -13.52
C LYS A 195 18.70 10.29 -14.29
N VAL A 196 19.83 9.80 -14.79
CA VAL A 196 19.92 8.51 -15.49
C VAL A 196 20.45 7.45 -14.53
N ILE A 197 19.73 6.32 -14.45
CA ILE A 197 20.09 5.17 -13.61
C ILE A 197 20.29 3.95 -14.51
N ASN A 198 21.40 3.25 -14.32
CA ASN A 198 21.65 1.96 -14.96
C ASN A 198 21.25 0.84 -13.99
N LEU A 199 20.42 -0.05 -14.46
CA LEU A 199 19.97 -1.24 -13.75
C LEU A 199 20.56 -2.46 -14.43
N SER A 200 21.08 -3.40 -13.64
CA SER A 200 21.68 -4.65 -14.12
C SER A 200 20.67 -5.80 -14.05
N GLN A 201 20.88 -6.81 -14.87
CA GLN A 201 20.17 -8.07 -14.72
C GLN A 201 20.34 -8.61 -13.29
N GLY A 202 19.25 -9.05 -12.67
CA GLY A 202 19.21 -9.52 -11.29
C GLY A 202 19.01 -8.43 -10.23
N ASP A 203 19.13 -7.13 -10.57
CA ASP A 203 18.72 -6.06 -9.68
C ASP A 203 17.24 -6.22 -9.34
N ARG A 204 16.88 -5.96 -8.09
CA ARG A 204 15.50 -5.93 -7.62
C ARG A 204 15.07 -4.51 -7.31
N ILE A 205 13.83 -4.19 -7.60
CA ILE A 205 13.22 -2.89 -7.32
C ILE A 205 11.87 -3.07 -6.64
N VAL A 206 11.44 -2.05 -5.89
CA VAL A 206 10.06 -1.98 -5.38
C VAL A 206 9.13 -1.67 -6.54
N GLY A 207 8.04 -2.43 -6.65
CA GLY A 207 6.91 -2.16 -7.54
C GLY A 207 5.68 -1.85 -6.69
N ASP A 208 5.10 -0.66 -6.86
CA ASP A 208 3.93 -0.21 -6.11
C ASP A 208 2.76 0.03 -7.07
N ILE A 209 1.62 -0.61 -6.82
CA ILE A 209 0.46 -0.55 -7.69
C ILE A 209 -0.46 0.59 -7.22
N LYS A 210 -0.92 1.40 -8.16
CA LYS A 210 -1.91 2.45 -7.89
C LYS A 210 -3.09 2.34 -8.84
N THR A 211 -4.28 2.40 -8.28
CA THR A 211 -5.56 2.26 -9.00
C THR A 211 -6.41 3.53 -8.95
N GLY A 212 -5.90 4.59 -8.35
CA GLY A 212 -6.55 5.89 -8.32
C GLY A 212 -6.83 6.42 -9.72
N ARG A 213 -7.85 7.28 -9.87
CA ARG A 213 -8.18 7.91 -11.15
C ARG A 213 -7.04 8.75 -11.69
N THR A 214 -6.30 9.43 -10.81
CA THR A 214 -5.14 10.26 -11.11
C THR A 214 -4.08 10.10 -10.03
N LEU A 215 -2.83 10.29 -10.38
CA LEU A 215 -1.68 10.30 -9.46
C LEU A 215 -1.27 11.72 -9.06
N GLU A 216 -1.95 12.73 -9.59
CA GLU A 216 -1.55 14.14 -9.58
C GLU A 216 -1.20 14.70 -8.19
N TRP A 217 -1.86 14.19 -7.15
CA TRP A 217 -1.77 14.72 -5.80
C TRP A 217 -0.92 13.89 -4.82
N GLY A 218 -0.43 12.73 -5.25
CA GLY A 218 0.23 11.76 -4.36
C GLY A 218 1.69 11.47 -4.68
N TRP A 219 2.33 12.20 -5.60
CA TRP A 219 3.69 11.89 -6.05
C TRP A 219 4.70 11.82 -4.91
N LEU A 220 4.69 12.82 -4.03
CA LEU A 220 5.63 12.87 -2.89
C LEU A 220 5.40 11.70 -1.95
N SER A 221 4.16 11.46 -1.53
CA SER A 221 3.88 10.36 -0.58
C SER A 221 4.12 8.99 -1.19
N MET A 222 3.82 8.78 -2.48
CA MET A 222 4.15 7.53 -3.18
C MET A 222 5.66 7.30 -3.24
N THR A 223 6.43 8.34 -3.52
CA THR A 223 7.90 8.28 -3.56
C THR A 223 8.49 8.01 -2.17
N VAL A 224 7.99 8.70 -1.14
CA VAL A 224 8.39 8.46 0.27
C VAL A 224 8.04 7.03 0.71
N GLN A 225 6.84 6.56 0.40
CA GLN A 225 6.40 5.19 0.70
C GLN A 225 7.33 4.16 0.05
N ALA A 226 7.64 4.32 -1.22
CA ALA A 226 8.53 3.42 -1.96
C ALA A 226 9.97 3.48 -1.43
N ALA A 227 10.46 4.65 -1.01
CA ALA A 227 11.77 4.82 -0.39
C ALA A 227 11.87 4.10 0.96
N ILE A 228 10.82 4.18 1.80
CA ILE A 228 10.73 3.41 3.05
C ILE A 228 10.80 1.91 2.73
N TYR A 229 10.07 1.45 1.73
CA TYR A 229 10.06 0.06 1.33
C TYR A 229 11.41 -0.43 0.83
N ALA A 230 12.10 0.36 0.01
CA ALA A 230 13.41 0.01 -0.51
C ALA A 230 14.50 -0.02 0.56
N ASN A 231 14.36 0.76 1.63
CA ASN A 231 15.30 0.86 2.74
C ASN A 231 14.98 -0.05 3.93
N HIS A 232 14.00 -0.98 3.82
CA HIS A 232 13.64 -1.86 4.92
C HIS A 232 14.85 -2.64 5.49
N SER A 233 14.77 -2.91 6.78
CA SER A 233 15.80 -3.69 7.52
C SER A 233 15.54 -5.18 7.42
N ALA A 234 14.27 -5.59 7.37
CA ALA A 234 13.86 -6.98 7.38
C ALA A 234 12.47 -7.17 6.77
N THR A 235 12.18 -8.38 6.35
CA THR A 235 10.83 -8.85 6.04
C THR A 235 10.14 -9.38 7.29
N TRP A 236 8.82 -9.47 7.26
CA TRP A 236 8.00 -10.09 8.28
C TRP A 236 7.04 -11.08 7.63
N ASN A 237 7.24 -12.37 7.90
CA ASN A 237 6.40 -13.44 7.38
C ASN A 237 5.27 -13.67 8.38
N VAL A 238 4.06 -13.26 8.03
CA VAL A 238 2.88 -13.36 8.88
C VAL A 238 2.49 -14.82 9.05
N ASP A 239 2.33 -15.23 10.30
CA ASP A 239 1.86 -16.58 10.67
C ASP A 239 1.04 -16.47 11.96
N HIS A 240 -0.29 -16.60 11.83
CA HIS A 240 -1.20 -16.52 12.97
C HIS A 240 -1.10 -17.70 13.93
N GLY A 241 -0.53 -18.84 13.49
CA GLY A 241 -0.19 -19.97 14.37
C GLY A 241 1.04 -19.73 15.23
N HIS A 242 1.89 -18.78 14.82
CA HIS A 242 3.07 -18.43 15.58
C HIS A 242 2.72 -17.53 16.78
N PRO A 243 3.28 -17.77 17.99
CA PRO A 243 2.96 -16.99 19.21
C PRO A 243 3.14 -15.48 19.07
N GLN A 244 4.03 -15.05 18.19
CA GLN A 244 4.32 -13.63 17.91
C GLN A 244 3.55 -13.09 16.70
N GLY A 245 2.69 -13.89 16.06
CA GLY A 245 1.93 -13.52 14.87
C GLY A 245 2.74 -13.55 13.56
N GLY A 246 3.94 -14.12 13.59
CA GLY A 246 4.80 -14.28 12.43
C GLY A 246 6.27 -14.44 12.79
N THR A 247 7.11 -14.51 11.77
CA THR A 247 8.57 -14.66 11.87
C THR A 247 9.29 -13.56 11.11
N ARG A 248 10.43 -13.15 11.64
CA ARG A 248 11.30 -12.17 10.99
C ARG A 248 12.17 -12.86 9.96
N GLY A 249 12.16 -12.32 8.73
CA GLY A 249 13.07 -12.69 7.66
C GLY A 249 14.17 -11.66 7.44
N GLU A 250 15.07 -11.96 6.53
CA GLU A 250 16.13 -11.07 6.10
C GLU A 250 15.59 -9.96 5.17
N ARG A 251 16.40 -8.94 4.94
CA ARG A 251 16.14 -7.94 3.91
C ARG A 251 16.18 -8.61 2.53
N VAL A 252 15.31 -8.19 1.64
CA VAL A 252 15.33 -8.64 0.23
C VAL A 252 16.68 -8.31 -0.40
N SER A 253 17.35 -9.34 -0.91
CA SER A 253 18.69 -9.21 -1.52
C SER A 253 18.63 -8.46 -2.85
N SER A 254 19.75 -7.84 -3.25
CA SER A 254 19.90 -7.11 -4.53
C SER A 254 18.85 -6.00 -4.76
N LEU A 255 18.20 -5.54 -3.69
CA LEU A 255 17.19 -4.50 -3.78
C LEU A 255 17.83 -3.12 -3.90
N ARG A 256 17.51 -2.42 -4.98
CA ARG A 256 17.92 -1.04 -5.25
C ARG A 256 17.25 -0.08 -4.25
N ARG A 257 17.97 0.98 -3.88
CA ARG A 257 17.51 2.02 -2.94
C ARG A 257 17.36 3.39 -3.59
N ASP A 258 17.69 3.49 -4.86
CA ASP A 258 17.72 4.72 -5.63
C ASP A 258 16.55 4.87 -6.59
N VAL A 259 15.85 3.75 -6.90
CA VAL A 259 14.75 3.73 -7.87
C VAL A 259 13.68 2.72 -7.51
N ALA A 260 12.42 3.04 -7.82
CA ALA A 260 11.28 2.13 -7.78
C ALA A 260 10.38 2.33 -9.00
N LEU A 261 9.47 1.39 -9.23
CA LEU A 261 8.49 1.45 -10.29
C LEU A 261 7.09 1.65 -9.72
N LEU A 262 6.42 2.70 -10.13
CA LEU A 262 5.00 2.90 -9.89
C LEU A 262 4.21 2.31 -11.05
N ILE A 263 3.29 1.41 -10.76
CA ILE A 263 2.44 0.70 -11.71
C ILE A 263 1.03 1.26 -11.59
N HIS A 264 0.61 2.08 -12.55
CA HIS A 264 -0.69 2.73 -12.51
C HIS A 264 -1.69 2.06 -13.46
N VAL A 265 -2.80 1.59 -12.90
CA VAL A 265 -3.94 1.03 -13.65
C VAL A 265 -5.22 1.63 -13.09
N PRO A 266 -5.77 2.70 -13.70
CA PRO A 266 -6.94 3.41 -13.17
C PRO A 266 -8.17 2.51 -13.03
N ALA A 267 -8.77 2.51 -11.82
CA ALA A 267 -9.92 1.65 -11.50
C ALA A 267 -11.25 2.08 -12.15
N VAL A 268 -11.33 3.35 -12.57
CA VAL A 268 -12.59 3.98 -13.01
C VAL A 268 -12.78 4.02 -14.52
N GLU A 269 -11.80 3.57 -15.30
CA GLU A 269 -11.85 3.58 -16.75
C GLU A 269 -12.45 2.29 -17.30
N GLU A 270 -13.24 2.39 -18.39
CA GLU A 270 -13.76 1.22 -19.10
C GLU A 270 -12.68 0.53 -19.94
N ASP A 271 -11.74 1.31 -20.49
CA ASP A 271 -10.52 0.83 -21.17
C ASP A 271 -9.28 1.32 -20.43
N PRO A 272 -8.91 0.70 -19.29
CA PRO A 272 -7.79 1.15 -18.47
C PRO A 272 -6.48 0.99 -19.24
N GLN A 273 -5.59 1.98 -19.10
CA GLN A 273 -4.24 1.89 -19.61
C GLN A 273 -3.29 1.51 -18.48
N LEU A 274 -2.23 0.78 -18.79
CA LEU A 274 -1.12 0.59 -17.88
C LEU A 274 -0.09 1.69 -18.12
N GLU A 275 0.18 2.47 -17.11
CA GLU A 275 1.22 3.48 -17.10
C GLU A 275 2.29 3.11 -16.07
N LEU A 276 3.56 3.31 -16.44
CA LEU A 276 4.70 2.97 -15.60
C LEU A 276 5.55 4.23 -15.37
N TYR A 277 5.84 4.51 -14.11
CA TYR A 277 6.59 5.69 -13.71
C TYR A 277 7.76 5.30 -12.81
N TRP A 278 8.94 5.80 -13.15
CA TRP A 278 10.13 5.61 -12.33
C TRP A 278 10.20 6.68 -11.23
N LEU A 279 10.37 6.24 -9.99
CA LEU A 279 10.45 7.10 -8.82
C LEU A 279 11.89 7.29 -8.37
N ASP A 280 12.29 8.54 -8.06
CA ASP A 280 13.57 8.88 -7.45
C ASP A 280 13.50 8.64 -5.94
N LEU A 281 14.05 7.53 -5.49
CA LEU A 281 13.99 7.15 -4.08
C LEU A 281 14.99 7.89 -3.20
N GLU A 282 16.04 8.51 -3.74
CA GLU A 282 16.93 9.36 -2.95
C GLU A 282 16.16 10.59 -2.47
N ALA A 283 15.45 11.27 -3.37
CA ALA A 283 14.56 12.38 -3.00
C ALA A 283 13.46 11.95 -2.02
N GLY A 284 12.87 10.77 -2.23
CA GLY A 284 11.87 10.20 -1.31
C GLY A 284 12.43 9.90 0.07
N TRP A 285 13.68 9.42 0.15
CA TRP A 285 14.34 9.14 1.42
C TRP A 285 14.69 10.40 2.19
N ASP A 286 15.19 11.44 1.51
CA ASP A 286 15.48 12.73 2.13
C ASP A 286 14.20 13.39 2.68
N ALA A 287 13.11 13.29 1.95
CA ALA A 287 11.80 13.74 2.42
C ALA A 287 11.32 12.92 3.64
N PHE A 288 11.50 11.59 3.64
CA PHE A 288 11.21 10.74 4.79
C PHE A 288 11.99 11.17 6.03
N LEU A 289 13.30 11.40 5.92
CA LEU A 289 14.13 11.85 7.03
C LEU A 289 13.69 13.20 7.58
N THR A 290 13.14 14.06 6.74
CA THR A 290 12.58 15.37 7.16
C THR A 290 11.28 15.21 7.95
N ALA A 291 10.49 14.15 7.66
CA ALA A 291 9.21 13.87 8.32
C ALA A 291 9.36 13.18 9.68
N MET A 292 10.54 12.57 9.97
CA MET A 292 10.81 11.79 11.20
C MET A 292 11.49 12.59 12.28
#